data_a520ebfe23d1d5358fe488e378127fc9
#
_entry.id   a520ebfe23d1d5358fe488e378127fc9
#
_cell.length_a   1.000
_cell.length_b   1.000
_cell.length_c   1.000
_cell.angle_alpha   90.00
_cell.angle_beta   90.00
_cell.angle_gamma   90.00
#
_symmetry.space_group_name_H-M   'P 1'
#
loop_
_entity.id
_entity.type
_entity.pdbx_description
1 polymer ?
#
loop_
_entity_poly.entity_id
_entity_poly.type
_entity_poly.pdbx_seq_one_letter_code
_entity_poly.pdbx_strand_id
1 'polypeptide(L)'
;NNVKYYNDSKATNIDSVIAAINSFESPITLILGGLDKGADFKALRKIVKKKKILIVAYGSAAERISKTLRDAANLYLTDKLKEAIEISYRVTHPGEIVLLSPGCASYDQFLNFEERGIFFKQTVKAFAIA
;
A
#
# COMPACT_ATOMS: atom_id res chain seq x y z
N ASN A 1 5.08 17.31 -8.64
CA ASN A 1 3.75 17.43 -8.04
C ASN A 1 3.71 17.35 -6.51
N ASN A 2 4.82 17.32 -5.81
CA ASN A 2 4.92 17.33 -4.35
C ASN A 2 4.30 16.13 -3.64
N VAL A 3 4.13 15.02 -4.32
CA VAL A 3 3.78 13.74 -3.70
C VAL A 3 5.06 12.92 -3.60
N LYS A 4 5.36 12.45 -2.40
CA LYS A 4 6.55 11.60 -2.19
C LYS A 4 6.12 10.14 -2.12
N TYR A 5 6.89 9.29 -2.77
CA TYR A 5 6.64 7.85 -2.85
C TYR A 5 7.73 7.10 -2.07
N TYR A 6 7.30 6.24 -1.16
CA TYR A 6 8.20 5.46 -0.32
C TYR A 6 8.03 3.97 -0.59
N ASN A 7 9.14 3.30 -0.84
CA ASN A 7 9.18 1.87 -1.11
C ASN A 7 9.56 1.10 0.14
N ASP A 8 8.58 0.42 0.73
CA ASP A 8 8.81 -0.48 1.86
C ASP A 8 8.33 -1.89 1.50
N SER A 9 8.72 -2.34 0.28
CA SER A 9 8.31 -3.65 -0.24
C SER A 9 8.76 -4.82 0.65
N LYS A 10 9.79 -4.62 1.47
CA LYS A 10 10.25 -5.64 2.43
C LYS A 10 9.28 -5.83 3.60
N ALA A 11 8.29 -4.96 3.78
CA ALA A 11 7.28 -5.10 4.81
C ALA A 11 6.29 -6.20 4.41
N THR A 12 6.61 -7.43 4.78
CA THR A 12 5.84 -8.62 4.42
C THR A 12 4.97 -9.13 5.58
N ASN A 13 4.86 -8.37 6.66
CA ASN A 13 3.99 -8.67 7.80
C ASN A 13 3.37 -7.39 8.36
N ILE A 14 2.36 -7.55 9.21
CA ILE A 14 1.56 -6.43 9.69
C ILE A 14 2.34 -5.52 10.65
N ASP A 15 3.20 -6.08 11.50
CA ASP A 15 3.99 -5.26 12.41
C ASP A 15 4.90 -4.30 11.65
N SER A 16 5.46 -4.74 10.54
CA SER A 16 6.29 -3.89 9.68
C SER A 16 5.49 -2.76 9.05
N VAL A 17 4.24 -3.03 8.65
CA VAL A 17 3.34 -2.00 8.11
C VAL A 17 3.05 -0.95 9.17
N ILE A 18 2.74 -1.37 10.39
CA ILE A 18 2.45 -0.45 11.50
C ILE A 18 3.67 0.44 11.77
N ALA A 19 4.87 -0.15 11.79
CA ALA A 19 6.11 0.60 12.00
C ALA A 19 6.32 1.64 10.89
N ALA A 20 6.07 1.27 9.63
CA ALA A 20 6.21 2.18 8.50
C ALA A 20 5.22 3.34 8.60
N ILE A 21 3.96 3.07 8.92
CA ILE A 21 2.94 4.11 9.07
C ILE A 21 3.34 5.09 10.16
N ASN A 22 3.85 4.59 11.28
CA ASN A 22 4.25 5.42 12.40
C ASN A 22 5.48 6.29 12.12
N SER A 23 6.21 6.02 11.04
CA SER A 23 7.37 6.82 10.64
C SER A 23 7.00 8.17 10.03
N PHE A 24 5.73 8.39 9.68
CA PHE A 24 5.30 9.57 8.94
C PHE A 24 4.27 10.38 9.71
N GLU A 25 4.40 11.72 9.61
CA GLU A 25 3.42 12.66 10.13
C GLU A 25 2.39 13.05 9.07
N SER A 26 2.77 13.00 7.79
CA SER A 26 1.92 13.40 6.67
C SER A 26 0.78 12.41 6.46
N PRO A 27 -0.33 12.84 5.84
CA PRO A 27 -1.37 11.91 5.40
C PRO A 27 -0.80 10.89 4.41
N ILE A 28 -1.29 9.66 4.50
CA ILE A 28 -0.74 8.51 3.77
C ILE A 28 -1.79 7.91 2.86
N THR A 29 -1.41 7.65 1.60
CA THR A 29 -2.08 6.66 0.75
C THR A 29 -1.25 5.39 0.86
N LEU A 30 -1.83 4.34 1.47
CA LEU A 30 -1.15 3.08 1.73
C LEU A 30 -1.50 2.05 0.67
N ILE A 31 -0.49 1.54 -0.03
CA ILE A 31 -0.66 0.40 -0.93
C ILE A 31 -0.40 -0.86 -0.12
N LEU A 32 -1.44 -1.67 0.03
CA LEU A 32 -1.46 -2.84 0.90
C LEU A 32 -1.93 -4.04 0.08
N GLY A 33 -1.23 -5.17 0.18
CA GLY A 33 -1.67 -6.35 -0.54
C GLY A 33 -0.53 -7.25 -0.97
N GLY A 34 -0.87 -8.20 -1.83
CA GLY A 34 0.01 -9.24 -2.30
C GLY A 34 -0.58 -10.60 -2.03
N LEU A 35 0.28 -11.58 -1.79
CA LEU A 35 -0.13 -12.96 -1.52
C LEU A 35 -0.72 -13.08 -0.11
N ASP A 36 -1.97 -13.54 -0.04
CA ASP A 36 -2.65 -13.71 1.24
C ASP A 36 -2.19 -14.99 1.93
N LYS A 37 -1.43 -14.84 3.00
CA LYS A 37 -0.98 -15.95 3.87
C LYS A 37 -1.58 -15.87 5.27
N GLY A 38 -2.77 -15.29 5.39
CA GLY A 38 -3.46 -15.20 6.66
C GLY A 38 -3.00 -14.05 7.55
N ALA A 39 -2.48 -12.97 6.98
CA ALA A 39 -2.08 -11.80 7.76
C ALA A 39 -3.27 -11.27 8.59
N ASP A 40 -2.97 -10.77 9.78
CA ASP A 40 -3.99 -10.22 10.68
C ASP A 40 -4.26 -8.75 10.35
N PHE A 41 -5.03 -8.50 9.30
CA PHE A 41 -5.36 -7.14 8.89
C PHE A 41 -6.17 -6.38 9.93
N LYS A 42 -6.87 -7.07 10.84
CA LYS A 42 -7.58 -6.41 11.93
C LYS A 42 -6.67 -5.55 12.79
N ALA A 43 -5.41 -5.95 12.94
CA ALA A 43 -4.45 -5.20 13.73
C ALA A 43 -4.18 -3.81 13.16
N LEU A 44 -4.54 -3.55 11.90
CA LEU A 44 -4.39 -2.24 11.28
C LEU A 44 -5.57 -1.30 11.52
N ARG A 45 -6.72 -1.81 11.99
CA ARG A 45 -7.95 -1.01 12.08
C ARG A 45 -7.76 0.27 12.89
N LYS A 46 -7.14 0.15 14.05
CA LYS A 46 -6.98 1.28 14.96
C LYS A 46 -6.11 2.38 14.35
N ILE A 47 -4.98 2.00 13.77
CA ILE A 47 -4.03 2.99 13.24
C ILE A 47 -4.54 3.63 11.95
N VAL A 48 -5.20 2.87 11.06
CA VAL A 48 -5.72 3.45 9.83
C VAL A 48 -6.85 4.43 10.10
N LYS A 49 -7.68 4.14 11.10
CA LYS A 49 -8.75 5.04 11.51
C LYS A 49 -8.20 6.29 12.18
N LYS A 50 -7.26 6.13 13.09
CA LYS A 50 -6.65 7.24 13.84
C LYS A 50 -5.94 8.22 12.91
N LYS A 51 -5.19 7.72 11.94
CA LYS A 51 -4.40 8.56 11.02
C LYS A 51 -5.13 8.89 9.74
N LYS A 52 -6.38 8.45 9.57
CA LYS A 52 -7.21 8.71 8.39
C LYS A 52 -6.48 8.31 7.10
N ILE A 53 -5.96 7.09 7.09
CA ILE A 53 -5.21 6.55 5.97
C ILE A 53 -6.16 6.15 4.85
N LEU A 54 -5.80 6.48 3.60
CA LEU A 54 -6.47 5.97 2.42
C LEU A 54 -5.76 4.68 2.01
N ILE A 55 -6.50 3.62 1.76
CA ILE A 55 -5.91 2.31 1.42
C ILE A 55 -6.19 1.99 -0.05
N VAL A 56 -5.17 1.53 -0.76
CA VAL A 56 -5.32 0.91 -2.07
C VAL A 56 -4.88 -0.55 -1.91
N ALA A 57 -5.87 -1.45 -1.93
CA ALA A 57 -5.63 -2.88 -1.73
C ALA A 57 -5.50 -3.57 -3.09
N TYR A 58 -4.51 -4.48 -3.20
CA TYR A 58 -4.28 -5.18 -4.46
C TYR A 58 -3.92 -6.65 -4.22
N GLY A 59 -3.95 -7.44 -5.30
CA GLY A 59 -3.50 -8.83 -5.30
C GLY A 59 -4.50 -9.80 -4.68
N SER A 60 -4.03 -11.00 -4.34
CA SER A 60 -4.92 -12.04 -3.82
C SER A 60 -5.50 -11.69 -2.45
N ALA A 61 -4.85 -10.83 -1.69
CA ALA A 61 -5.32 -10.41 -0.37
C ALA A 61 -6.35 -9.28 -0.42
N ALA A 62 -6.58 -8.67 -1.57
CA ALA A 62 -7.36 -7.43 -1.68
C ALA A 62 -8.78 -7.53 -1.10
N GLU A 63 -9.50 -8.60 -1.41
CA GLU A 63 -10.87 -8.77 -0.90
C GLU A 63 -10.92 -8.88 0.62
N ARG A 64 -10.00 -9.66 1.20
CA ARG A 64 -9.95 -9.83 2.66
C ARG A 64 -9.55 -8.54 3.34
N ILE A 65 -8.63 -7.78 2.75
CA ILE A 65 -8.28 -6.44 3.24
C ILE A 65 -9.53 -5.55 3.22
N SER A 66 -10.27 -5.55 2.12
CA SER A 66 -11.47 -4.73 1.98
C SER A 66 -12.51 -5.11 3.04
N LYS A 67 -12.81 -6.39 3.21
CA LYS A 67 -13.78 -6.83 4.19
C LYS A 67 -13.39 -6.43 5.62
N THR A 68 -12.11 -6.44 5.91
CA THR A 68 -11.61 -6.18 7.26
C THR A 68 -11.50 -4.68 7.57
N LEU A 69 -11.19 -3.84 6.57
CA LEU A 69 -10.80 -2.45 6.81
C LEU A 69 -11.72 -1.40 6.18
N ARG A 70 -12.69 -1.77 5.34
CA ARG A 70 -13.50 -0.78 4.60
C ARG A 70 -14.33 0.12 5.49
N ASP A 71 -14.66 -0.30 6.71
CA ASP A 71 -15.40 0.53 7.66
C ASP A 71 -14.47 1.41 8.50
N ALA A 72 -13.16 1.21 8.41
CA ALA A 72 -12.16 1.97 9.16
C ALA A 72 -11.40 2.99 8.30
N ALA A 73 -11.45 2.86 6.98
CA ALA A 73 -10.69 3.72 6.07
C ALA A 73 -11.37 3.80 4.71
N ASN A 74 -11.11 4.87 3.97
CA ASN A 74 -11.45 4.93 2.55
C ASN A 74 -10.57 3.93 1.82
N LEU A 75 -11.16 3.11 0.95
CA LEU A 75 -10.46 1.98 0.38
C LEU A 75 -10.82 1.79 -1.09
N TYR A 76 -9.78 1.65 -1.92
CA TYR A 76 -9.88 1.23 -3.32
C TYR A 76 -9.34 -0.18 -3.45
N LEU A 77 -9.92 -0.94 -4.36
CA LEU A 77 -9.60 -2.35 -4.55
C LEU A 77 -9.25 -2.61 -5.99
N THR A 78 -8.12 -3.29 -6.23
CA THR A 78 -7.67 -3.60 -7.57
C THR A 78 -6.90 -4.92 -7.59
N ASP A 79 -6.57 -5.42 -8.78
CA ASP A 79 -5.91 -6.72 -8.92
C ASP A 79 -4.38 -6.62 -8.98
N LYS A 80 -3.84 -5.72 -9.78
CA LYS A 80 -2.41 -5.63 -10.02
C LYS A 80 -1.77 -4.45 -9.30
N LEU A 81 -0.51 -4.64 -8.92
CA LEU A 81 0.24 -3.55 -8.28
C LEU A 81 0.33 -2.32 -9.18
N LYS A 82 0.48 -2.50 -10.49
CA LYS A 82 0.52 -1.36 -11.43
C LYS A 82 -0.73 -0.50 -11.29
N GLU A 83 -1.90 -1.14 -11.26
CA GLU A 83 -3.17 -0.43 -11.11
C GLU A 83 -3.26 0.27 -9.76
N ALA A 84 -2.75 -0.36 -8.70
CA ALA A 84 -2.72 0.25 -7.37
C ALA A 84 -1.86 1.52 -7.38
N ILE A 85 -0.73 1.51 -8.07
CA ILE A 85 0.14 2.69 -8.19
C ILE A 85 -0.58 3.78 -8.99
N GLU A 86 -1.26 3.42 -10.08
CA GLU A 86 -2.03 4.38 -10.88
C GLU A 86 -3.13 5.06 -10.05
N ILE A 87 -3.88 4.29 -9.27
CA ILE A 87 -4.92 4.83 -8.38
C ILE A 87 -4.28 5.78 -7.38
N SER A 88 -3.19 5.36 -6.75
CA SER A 88 -2.49 6.19 -5.76
C SER A 88 -2.05 7.51 -6.36
N TYR A 89 -1.56 7.49 -7.59
CA TYR A 89 -1.14 8.70 -8.29
C TYR A 89 -2.30 9.67 -8.49
N ARG A 90 -3.49 9.16 -8.80
CA ARG A 90 -4.67 9.99 -9.06
C ARG A 90 -5.30 10.56 -7.80
N VAL A 91 -5.29 9.81 -6.67
CA VAL A 91 -6.04 10.18 -5.48
C VAL A 91 -5.22 10.89 -4.41
N THR A 92 -3.90 10.88 -4.51
CA THR A 92 -3.03 11.48 -3.51
C THR A 92 -2.77 12.95 -3.86
N HIS A 93 -2.94 13.82 -2.86
CA HIS A 93 -2.81 15.26 -3.06
C HIS A 93 -1.38 15.74 -2.76
N PRO A 94 -0.94 16.89 -3.32
CA PRO A 94 0.36 17.45 -3.00
C PRO A 94 0.55 17.62 -1.48
N GLY A 95 1.73 17.28 -0.99
CA GLY A 95 2.03 17.31 0.44
C GLY A 95 1.75 16.02 1.18
N GLU A 96 1.04 15.11 0.54
CA GLU A 96 0.78 13.77 1.09
C GLU A 96 1.81 12.79 0.56
N ILE A 97 1.81 11.58 1.11
CA ILE A 97 2.74 10.54 0.66
C ILE A 97 2.01 9.30 0.17
N VAL A 98 2.67 8.56 -0.72
CA VAL A 98 2.27 7.20 -1.12
C VAL A 98 3.28 6.25 -0.51
N LEU A 99 2.80 5.29 0.26
CA LEU A 99 3.64 4.31 0.93
C LEU A 99 3.30 2.91 0.42
N LEU A 100 4.26 2.25 -0.21
CA LEU A 100 4.16 0.82 -0.50
C LEU A 100 4.68 0.08 0.72
N SER A 101 3.77 -0.41 1.55
CA SER A 101 4.09 -1.25 2.71
C SER A 101 3.09 -2.40 2.73
N PRO A 102 3.33 -3.44 1.92
CA PRO A 102 2.28 -4.37 1.50
C PRO A 102 1.72 -5.27 2.60
N GLY A 103 2.53 -5.58 3.63
CA GLY A 103 2.08 -6.48 4.69
C GLY A 103 1.93 -7.94 4.28
N CYS A 104 2.17 -8.25 3.01
CA CYS A 104 2.02 -9.57 2.42
C CYS A 104 3.24 -9.93 1.61
N ALA A 105 3.46 -11.23 1.38
CA ALA A 105 4.49 -11.70 0.48
C ALA A 105 4.18 -11.28 -0.96
N SER A 106 5.19 -11.27 -1.82
CA SER A 106 5.08 -10.77 -3.19
C SER A 106 4.82 -11.85 -4.24
N TYR A 107 4.78 -13.13 -3.83
CA TYR A 107 4.83 -14.27 -4.75
C TYR A 107 3.61 -14.45 -5.64
N ASP A 108 2.53 -13.72 -5.39
CA ASP A 108 1.35 -13.73 -6.28
C ASP A 108 1.62 -13.05 -7.62
N GLN A 109 2.50 -12.04 -7.65
CA GLN A 109 2.78 -11.26 -8.86
C GLN A 109 4.27 -11.07 -9.15
N PHE A 110 5.15 -11.39 -8.22
CA PHE A 110 6.59 -11.16 -8.33
C PHE A 110 7.38 -12.38 -7.80
N LEU A 111 8.63 -12.52 -8.24
CA LEU A 111 9.51 -13.58 -7.76
C LEU A 111 9.89 -13.41 -6.29
N ASN A 112 10.02 -12.17 -5.84
CA ASN A 112 10.40 -11.85 -4.46
C ASN A 112 10.04 -10.39 -4.16
N PHE A 113 10.24 -9.96 -2.91
CA PHE A 113 9.88 -8.59 -2.53
C PHE A 113 10.80 -7.55 -3.15
N GLU A 114 12.03 -7.90 -3.47
CA GLU A 114 12.97 -7.00 -4.15
C GLU A 114 12.46 -6.65 -5.54
N GLU A 115 12.00 -7.64 -6.29
CA GLU A 115 11.42 -7.42 -7.63
C GLU A 115 10.18 -6.54 -7.55
N ARG A 116 9.35 -6.72 -6.54
CA ARG A 116 8.18 -5.87 -6.30
C ARG A 116 8.60 -4.42 -6.05
N GLY A 117 9.64 -4.22 -5.24
CA GLY A 117 10.15 -2.88 -4.96
C GLY A 117 10.74 -2.20 -6.19
N ILE A 118 11.47 -2.94 -7.01
CA ILE A 118 12.03 -2.41 -8.26
C ILE A 118 10.91 -1.99 -9.20
N PHE A 119 9.89 -2.84 -9.35
CA PHE A 119 8.72 -2.54 -10.17
C PHE A 119 8.03 -1.27 -9.70
N PHE A 120 7.85 -1.12 -8.40
CA PHE A 120 7.23 0.07 -7.82
C PHE A 120 8.01 1.34 -8.20
N LYS A 121 9.32 1.33 -8.00
CA LYS A 121 10.17 2.48 -8.31
C LYS A 121 10.12 2.84 -9.78
N GLN A 122 10.19 1.85 -10.67
CA GLN A 122 10.17 2.07 -12.12
C GLN A 122 8.82 2.64 -12.57
N THR A 123 7.74 2.12 -12.02
CA THR A 123 6.39 2.56 -12.37
C THR A 123 6.15 4.00 -11.92
N VAL A 124 6.58 4.34 -10.70
CA VAL A 124 6.47 5.71 -10.18
C VAL A 124 7.26 6.68 -11.06
N LYS A 125 8.47 6.32 -11.45
CA LYS A 125 9.29 7.17 -12.34
C LYS A 125 8.61 7.43 -13.68
N ALA A 126 7.96 6.41 -14.24
CA ALA A 126 7.24 6.56 -15.51
C ALA A 126 6.11 7.59 -15.39
N PHE A 127 5.37 7.59 -14.28
CA PHE A 127 4.32 8.58 -14.06
C PHE A 127 4.88 9.98 -13.83
N ALA A 128 6.01 10.10 -13.13
CA ALA A 128 6.62 11.40 -12.86
C ALA A 128 7.12 12.09 -14.14
N ILE A 129 7.50 11.31 -15.15
CA ILE A 129 7.94 11.85 -16.45
C ILE A 129 6.75 12.23 -17.32
N ALA A 130 5.67 11.50 -17.21
CA ALA A 130 4.46 11.78 -17.95
C ALA A 130 3.73 12.98 -17.38
#